data_6c3cb1480f16e07d276c63ae2a890e6d
#
_entry.id   6c3cb1480f16e07d276c63ae2a890e6d
#
_cell.length_a   1.000
_cell.length_b   1.000
_cell.length_c   1.000
_cell.angle_alpha   90.00
_cell.angle_beta   90.00
_cell.angle_gamma   90.00
#
_symmetry.space_group_name_H-M   'P 1'
#
loop_
_entity.id
_entity.type
_entity.pdbx_description
1 polymer ?
#
loop_
_entity_poly.entity_id
_entity_poly.type
_entity_poly.pdbx_seq_one_letter_code
_entity_poly.pdbx_strand_id
1 'polypeptide(L)'
;MMCGTTLAPAHEAKPPRDARPDPDTLRFLRAVISRPATFTFIFLIANVFLYLLMWLSGGATGSILLAYGAKLNYLINQEGQWWRFVTPIFLHVHLPGLGPMHLIANMYGLFMLGPYVEKLYGSAKFVVFWVVTGIAGVAASYLTVRPELAHGALGRFLFKPFDTASAGASGALFGLIGVLFVFGLKYRSELPEGLKRAFGTGMLPTILINLFIGYVGRGFIDNAAHLGGLVSGMALALVVDYKRPGGRGPIAIVWHALQFASLALVAVSFLLVVRHFDAPPPRLSNLSERIKTVGRSPVAPFVESINTGRNALVWFIQGEDDALAPALEKVEKTPTLSDQADELRDALKSLLTRARDIAQDKTLKAGERARRVKRLDEDFKTWDERFNIWVEAEGADLGIKMHKPEPPSGEKKD
;
A
#
# COMPACT_ATOMS: atom_id res chain seq x y z
N MET A 1 -68.00 22.89 46.83
CA MET A 1 -67.68 22.39 45.45
C MET A 1 -66.39 21.63 45.49
N MET A 2 -66.46 20.30 45.58
CA MET A 2 -65.25 19.44 45.49
C MET A 2 -65.01 19.04 44.02
N CYS A 3 -63.89 19.43 43.50
CA CYS A 3 -63.49 19.04 42.17
C CYS A 3 -62.80 17.67 42.18
N GLY A 4 -63.52 16.65 41.70
CA GLY A 4 -63.02 15.26 41.63
C GLY A 4 -62.13 15.07 40.42
N THR A 5 -60.83 15.01 40.62
CA THR A 5 -59.85 14.60 39.60
C THR A 5 -59.84 13.08 39.49
N THR A 6 -60.38 12.54 38.42
CA THR A 6 -60.26 11.11 38.09
C THR A 6 -58.83 10.81 37.64
N LEU A 7 -58.12 9.99 38.42
CA LEU A 7 -56.80 9.44 38.01
C LEU A 7 -57.04 8.41 36.92
N ALA A 8 -56.43 8.61 35.74
CA ALA A 8 -56.38 7.61 34.69
C ALA A 8 -55.43 6.45 35.11
N PRO A 9 -55.74 5.19 34.77
CA PRO A 9 -54.86 4.06 35.11
C PRO A 9 -53.51 4.27 34.44
N ALA A 10 -52.45 4.06 35.23
CA ALA A 10 -51.07 4.09 34.71
C ALA A 10 -50.98 3.09 33.57
N HIS A 11 -50.52 3.54 32.40
CA HIS A 11 -50.13 2.67 31.30
C HIS A 11 -49.13 1.68 31.88
N GLU A 12 -49.52 0.38 31.99
CA GLU A 12 -48.59 -0.69 32.26
C GLU A 12 -47.47 -0.63 31.23
N ALA A 13 -46.31 -0.21 31.68
CA ALA A 13 -45.09 -0.27 30.85
C ALA A 13 -44.92 -1.78 30.49
N LYS A 14 -45.00 -2.08 29.18
CA LYS A 14 -44.67 -3.41 28.70
C LYS A 14 -43.34 -3.81 29.34
N PRO A 15 -43.24 -4.98 29.99
CA PRO A 15 -41.98 -5.45 30.57
C PRO A 15 -40.90 -5.39 29.46
N PRO A 16 -39.66 -5.04 29.81
CA PRO A 16 -38.57 -5.01 28.83
C PRO A 16 -38.54 -6.38 28.16
N ARG A 17 -38.63 -6.41 26.81
CA ARG A 17 -38.53 -7.63 26.03
C ARG A 17 -37.30 -8.37 26.55
N ASP A 18 -37.51 -9.58 27.06
CA ASP A 18 -36.43 -10.45 27.51
C ASP A 18 -35.30 -10.38 26.50
N ALA A 19 -34.13 -9.96 26.95
CA ALA A 19 -32.95 -9.77 26.12
C ALA A 19 -32.35 -11.10 25.60
N ARG A 20 -33.11 -12.18 25.66
CA ARG A 20 -32.71 -13.48 25.12
C ARG A 20 -32.80 -13.43 23.58
N PRO A 21 -31.68 -13.71 22.86
CA PRO A 21 -31.74 -13.81 21.42
C PRO A 21 -32.79 -14.83 21.00
N ASP A 22 -33.55 -14.51 19.95
CA ASP A 22 -34.49 -15.43 19.30
C ASP A 22 -33.81 -16.79 19.02
N PRO A 23 -34.49 -17.94 19.29
CA PRO A 23 -33.95 -19.28 19.06
C PRO A 23 -33.39 -19.49 17.64
N ASP A 24 -34.00 -18.90 16.62
CA ASP A 24 -33.55 -19.02 15.24
C ASP A 24 -32.26 -18.18 14.99
N THR A 25 -32.15 -17.03 15.64
CA THR A 25 -30.93 -16.26 15.74
C THR A 25 -29.78 -17.08 16.33
N LEU A 26 -30.02 -17.76 17.44
CA LEU A 26 -29.00 -18.59 18.09
C LEU A 26 -28.61 -19.80 17.23
N ARG A 27 -29.57 -20.44 16.54
CA ARG A 27 -29.30 -21.54 15.60
C ARG A 27 -28.43 -21.06 14.41
N PHE A 28 -28.78 -19.92 13.79
CA PHE A 28 -28.03 -19.34 12.71
C PHE A 28 -26.60 -18.99 13.17
N LEU A 29 -26.47 -18.23 14.26
CA LEU A 29 -25.17 -17.85 14.80
C LEU A 29 -24.31 -19.06 15.12
N ARG A 30 -24.85 -20.07 15.79
CA ARG A 30 -24.13 -21.31 16.12
C ARG A 30 -23.70 -22.05 14.86
N ALA A 31 -24.56 -22.17 13.86
CA ALA A 31 -24.25 -22.86 12.60
C ALA A 31 -23.22 -22.14 11.73
N VAL A 32 -23.14 -20.81 11.80
CA VAL A 32 -22.19 -20.02 11.05
C VAL A 32 -20.88 -19.84 11.83
N ILE A 33 -20.96 -19.48 13.12
CA ILE A 33 -19.75 -19.20 13.94
C ILE A 33 -18.90 -20.45 14.13
N SER A 34 -19.50 -21.65 14.18
CA SER A 34 -18.78 -22.92 14.33
C SER A 34 -17.90 -23.28 13.13
N ARG A 35 -18.11 -22.64 11.97
CA ARG A 35 -17.28 -22.91 10.80
C ARG A 35 -15.88 -22.33 10.95
N PRO A 36 -14.83 -23.04 10.52
CA PRO A 36 -13.47 -22.50 10.56
C PRO A 36 -13.31 -21.34 9.60
N ALA A 37 -12.38 -20.44 9.90
CA ALA A 37 -11.94 -19.35 9.04
C ALA A 37 -10.47 -19.59 8.59
N THR A 38 -10.19 -20.77 8.08
CA THR A 38 -8.84 -21.28 7.84
C THR A 38 -8.06 -20.43 6.82
N PHE A 39 -8.69 -20.11 5.69
CA PHE A 39 -8.01 -19.36 4.63
C PHE A 39 -7.84 -17.89 4.96
N THR A 40 -8.69 -17.32 5.80
CA THR A 40 -8.45 -15.99 6.37
C THR A 40 -7.10 -15.93 7.08
N PHE A 41 -6.79 -16.89 7.94
CA PHE A 41 -5.52 -16.93 8.66
C PHE A 41 -4.35 -17.34 7.76
N ILE A 42 -4.55 -18.24 6.78
CA ILE A 42 -3.53 -18.58 5.77
C ILE A 42 -3.12 -17.33 4.99
N PHE A 43 -4.08 -16.54 4.51
CA PHE A 43 -3.78 -15.32 3.76
C PHE A 43 -3.14 -14.24 4.64
N LEU A 44 -3.57 -14.12 5.90
CA LEU A 44 -2.93 -13.23 6.85
C LEU A 44 -1.45 -13.58 7.04
N ILE A 45 -1.16 -14.86 7.31
CA ILE A 45 0.22 -15.35 7.49
C ILE A 45 1.04 -15.15 6.20
N ALA A 46 0.47 -15.46 5.02
CA ALA A 46 1.16 -15.30 3.74
C ALA A 46 1.56 -13.84 3.47
N ASN A 47 0.65 -12.89 3.73
CA ASN A 47 0.94 -11.46 3.55
C ASN A 47 2.04 -10.97 4.51
N VAL A 48 1.95 -11.34 5.80
CA VAL A 48 2.98 -11.01 6.79
C VAL A 48 4.33 -11.65 6.41
N PHE A 49 4.32 -12.91 5.99
CA PHE A 49 5.54 -13.64 5.60
C PHE A 49 6.22 -12.98 4.38
N LEU A 50 5.47 -12.66 3.33
CA LEU A 50 6.02 -12.00 2.15
C LEU A 50 6.56 -10.60 2.48
N TYR A 51 5.87 -9.85 3.34
CA TYR A 51 6.38 -8.57 3.82
C TYR A 51 7.70 -8.71 4.55
N LEU A 52 7.83 -9.71 5.43
CA LEU A 52 9.08 -9.98 6.16
C LEU A 52 10.21 -10.38 5.19
N LEU A 53 9.92 -11.20 4.17
CA LEU A 53 10.91 -11.53 3.15
C LEU A 53 11.39 -10.29 2.39
N MET A 54 10.48 -9.42 1.92
CA MET A 54 10.86 -8.16 1.28
C MET A 54 11.69 -7.28 2.21
N TRP A 55 11.30 -7.20 3.47
CA TRP A 55 12.02 -6.42 4.47
C TRP A 55 13.44 -6.93 4.71
N LEU A 56 13.65 -8.23 4.71
CA LEU A 56 14.97 -8.87 4.83
C LEU A 56 15.80 -8.78 3.54
N SER A 57 15.16 -8.61 2.38
CA SER A 57 15.84 -8.45 1.08
C SER A 57 16.35 -7.03 0.81
N GLY A 58 15.90 -6.05 1.57
CA GLY A 58 16.34 -4.67 1.37
C GLY A 58 15.31 -3.61 1.75
N GLY A 59 14.06 -4.03 2.00
CA GLY A 59 12.92 -3.15 2.33
C GLY A 59 11.73 -3.49 1.45
N ALA A 60 10.54 -3.13 1.88
CA ALA A 60 9.32 -3.33 1.10
C ALA A 60 9.00 -2.06 0.28
N THR A 61 9.96 -1.55 -0.46
CA THR A 61 9.90 -0.34 -1.28
C THR A 61 10.67 -0.54 -2.59
N GLY A 62 10.38 0.29 -3.58
CA GLY A 62 11.18 0.43 -4.78
C GLY A 62 11.42 -0.87 -5.55
N SER A 63 12.66 -1.08 -5.96
CA SER A 63 13.09 -2.24 -6.74
C SER A 63 12.78 -3.58 -6.06
N ILE A 64 12.87 -3.65 -4.73
CA ILE A 64 12.51 -4.87 -3.98
C ILE A 64 11.02 -5.20 -4.16
N LEU A 65 10.15 -4.21 -4.04
CA LEU A 65 8.71 -4.42 -4.24
C LEU A 65 8.41 -4.92 -5.67
N LEU A 66 9.09 -4.36 -6.68
CA LEU A 66 8.97 -4.79 -8.07
C LEU A 66 9.52 -6.20 -8.30
N ALA A 67 10.67 -6.54 -7.70
CA ALA A 67 11.26 -7.89 -7.78
C ALA A 67 10.35 -8.96 -7.18
N TYR A 68 9.59 -8.62 -6.14
CA TYR A 68 8.58 -9.52 -5.55
C TYR A 68 7.26 -9.56 -6.32
N GLY A 69 7.10 -8.78 -7.40
CA GLY A 69 5.98 -8.88 -8.31
C GLY A 69 4.88 -7.82 -8.11
N ALA A 70 5.22 -6.64 -7.57
CA ALA A 70 4.28 -5.52 -7.55
C ALA A 70 3.81 -5.14 -8.96
N LYS A 71 2.60 -4.59 -9.06
CA LYS A 71 2.03 -4.14 -10.33
C LYS A 71 2.83 -2.95 -10.87
N LEU A 72 3.25 -3.04 -12.11
CA LEU A 72 3.76 -1.94 -12.92
C LEU A 72 3.31 -2.21 -14.36
N ASN A 73 2.57 -1.26 -14.97
CA ASN A 73 2.01 -1.45 -16.31
C ASN A 73 3.09 -1.68 -17.37
N TYR A 74 4.22 -0.99 -17.23
CA TYR A 74 5.36 -1.17 -18.11
C TYR A 74 5.80 -2.64 -18.17
N LEU A 75 6.02 -3.29 -17.02
CA LEU A 75 6.47 -4.69 -16.96
C LEU A 75 5.39 -5.67 -17.47
N ILE A 76 4.12 -5.34 -17.26
CA ILE A 76 3.01 -6.14 -17.81
C ILE A 76 2.98 -6.04 -19.33
N ASN A 77 3.12 -4.83 -19.89
CA ASN A 77 2.94 -4.58 -21.33
C ASN A 77 4.18 -4.94 -22.15
N GLN A 78 5.37 -4.61 -21.67
CA GLN A 78 6.61 -4.77 -22.41
C GLN A 78 7.28 -6.10 -22.16
N GLU A 79 7.21 -6.61 -20.91
CA GLU A 79 7.87 -7.84 -20.48
C GLU A 79 6.92 -9.04 -20.40
N GLY A 80 5.63 -8.83 -20.69
CA GLY A 80 4.62 -9.88 -20.62
C GLY A 80 4.40 -10.46 -19.22
N GLN A 81 4.72 -9.72 -18.16
CA GLN A 81 4.70 -10.19 -16.77
C GLN A 81 3.28 -10.20 -16.20
N TRP A 82 2.37 -10.99 -16.78
CA TRP A 82 0.94 -11.05 -16.44
C TRP A 82 0.66 -11.46 -14.97
N TRP A 83 1.59 -12.17 -14.31
CA TRP A 83 1.46 -12.55 -12.89
C TRP A 83 1.36 -11.34 -11.96
N ARG A 84 1.75 -10.15 -12.43
CA ARG A 84 1.59 -8.88 -11.72
C ARG A 84 0.14 -8.40 -11.62
N PHE A 85 -0.81 -9.14 -12.14
CA PHE A 85 -2.23 -8.99 -11.78
C PHE A 85 -2.60 -9.78 -10.51
N VAL A 86 -1.80 -10.76 -10.10
CA VAL A 86 -2.09 -11.66 -8.97
C VAL A 86 -1.21 -11.37 -7.76
N THR A 87 0.10 -11.27 -7.96
CA THR A 87 1.08 -11.17 -6.87
C THR A 87 0.93 -9.91 -6.00
N PRO A 88 0.52 -8.73 -6.53
CA PRO A 88 0.36 -7.53 -5.72
C PRO A 88 -0.64 -7.66 -4.57
N ILE A 89 -1.62 -8.57 -4.69
CA ILE A 89 -2.66 -8.84 -3.67
C ILE A 89 -2.04 -9.29 -2.33
N PHE A 90 -0.82 -9.83 -2.38
CA PHE A 90 -0.12 -10.38 -1.21
C PHE A 90 1.08 -9.53 -0.77
N LEU A 91 1.38 -8.45 -1.47
CA LEU A 91 2.52 -7.59 -1.19
C LEU A 91 2.08 -6.30 -0.50
N HIS A 92 2.95 -5.73 0.34
CA HIS A 92 2.63 -4.50 1.06
C HIS A 92 3.82 -3.55 1.08
N VAL A 93 3.53 -2.28 0.82
CA VAL A 93 4.53 -1.20 0.80
C VAL A 93 4.92 -0.83 2.23
N HIS A 94 6.20 -0.55 2.44
CA HIS A 94 6.69 0.11 3.64
C HIS A 94 6.56 1.63 3.44
N LEU A 95 5.68 2.26 4.22
CA LEU A 95 5.41 3.69 4.06
C LEU A 95 6.49 4.54 4.75
N PRO A 96 7.05 5.55 4.07
CA PRO A 96 7.99 6.47 4.69
C PRO A 96 7.38 7.13 5.94
N GLY A 97 8.11 7.10 7.05
CA GLY A 97 7.65 7.67 8.33
C GLY A 97 6.56 6.90 9.07
N LEU A 98 5.80 6.03 8.38
CA LEU A 98 4.72 5.23 8.96
C LEU A 98 5.06 3.73 9.03
N GLY A 99 6.18 3.31 8.44
CA GLY A 99 6.66 1.93 8.52
C GLY A 99 5.66 0.91 7.94
N PRO A 100 5.34 -0.17 8.68
CA PRO A 100 4.47 -1.25 8.22
C PRO A 100 2.97 -0.93 8.29
N MET A 101 2.56 0.33 8.45
CA MET A 101 1.16 0.68 8.67
C MET A 101 0.23 0.22 7.54
N HIS A 102 0.71 0.18 6.29
CA HIS A 102 -0.06 -0.35 5.16
C HIS A 102 -0.38 -1.85 5.35
N LEU A 103 0.61 -2.65 5.74
CA LEU A 103 0.39 -4.06 6.08
C LEU A 103 -0.57 -4.19 7.28
N ILE A 104 -0.31 -3.46 8.37
CA ILE A 104 -1.11 -3.55 9.61
C ILE A 104 -2.58 -3.23 9.32
N ALA A 105 -2.87 -2.16 8.60
CA ALA A 105 -4.23 -1.77 8.24
C ALA A 105 -4.94 -2.85 7.39
N ASN A 106 -4.24 -3.42 6.39
CA ASN A 106 -4.79 -4.51 5.57
C ASN A 106 -5.02 -5.78 6.39
N MET A 107 -4.08 -6.17 7.24
CA MET A 107 -4.22 -7.38 8.08
C MET A 107 -5.31 -7.21 9.12
N TYR A 108 -5.48 -6.02 9.68
CA TYR A 108 -6.60 -5.69 10.55
C TYR A 108 -7.94 -5.82 9.78
N GLY A 109 -8.03 -5.27 8.57
CA GLY A 109 -9.22 -5.42 7.72
C GLY A 109 -9.52 -6.89 7.40
N LEU A 110 -8.51 -7.69 7.05
CA LEU A 110 -8.67 -9.13 6.79
C LEU A 110 -9.11 -9.89 8.03
N PHE A 111 -8.52 -9.59 9.19
CA PHE A 111 -8.89 -10.20 10.47
C PHE A 111 -10.34 -9.87 10.85
N MET A 112 -10.80 -8.65 10.58
CA MET A 112 -12.18 -8.23 10.89
C MET A 112 -13.22 -8.77 9.90
N LEU A 113 -12.95 -8.74 8.59
CA LEU A 113 -13.93 -9.04 7.54
C LEU A 113 -13.85 -10.49 7.06
N GLY A 114 -12.64 -11.04 6.97
CA GLY A 114 -12.38 -12.38 6.42
C GLY A 114 -13.19 -13.48 7.07
N PRO A 115 -13.18 -13.60 8.42
CA PRO A 115 -13.93 -14.64 9.11
C PRO A 115 -15.43 -14.60 8.84
N TYR A 116 -16.02 -13.42 8.67
CA TYR A 116 -17.45 -13.32 8.34
C TYR A 116 -17.74 -13.87 6.96
N VAL A 117 -16.97 -13.44 5.94
CA VAL A 117 -17.19 -13.91 4.57
C VAL A 117 -16.89 -15.41 4.47
N GLU A 118 -15.79 -15.89 5.04
CA GLU A 118 -15.41 -17.30 5.00
C GLU A 118 -16.43 -18.20 5.71
N LYS A 119 -16.93 -17.80 6.87
CA LYS A 119 -17.95 -18.53 7.61
C LYS A 119 -19.31 -18.53 6.92
N LEU A 120 -19.70 -17.42 6.30
CA LEU A 120 -20.96 -17.29 5.56
C LEU A 120 -20.93 -18.08 4.25
N TYR A 121 -19.89 -17.94 3.46
CA TYR A 121 -19.81 -18.50 2.12
C TYR A 121 -19.08 -19.85 2.06
N GLY A 122 -18.25 -20.16 3.05
CA GLY A 122 -17.34 -21.31 3.10
C GLY A 122 -15.99 -21.01 2.44
N SER A 123 -14.95 -21.76 2.85
CA SER A 123 -13.55 -21.51 2.46
C SER A 123 -13.32 -21.53 0.94
N ALA A 124 -14.02 -22.41 0.21
CA ALA A 124 -13.85 -22.50 -1.23
C ALA A 124 -14.28 -21.20 -1.94
N LYS A 125 -15.46 -20.68 -1.63
CA LYS A 125 -15.94 -19.41 -2.18
C LYS A 125 -15.12 -18.22 -1.70
N PHE A 126 -14.70 -18.23 -0.43
CA PHE A 126 -13.85 -17.17 0.13
C PHE A 126 -12.53 -17.01 -0.62
N VAL A 127 -11.84 -18.12 -0.92
CA VAL A 127 -10.59 -18.10 -1.70
C VAL A 127 -10.82 -17.52 -3.10
N VAL A 128 -11.88 -17.96 -3.77
CA VAL A 128 -12.26 -17.43 -5.09
C VAL A 128 -12.57 -15.94 -5.02
N PHE A 129 -13.36 -15.50 -4.03
CA PHE A 129 -13.68 -14.09 -3.84
C PHE A 129 -12.43 -13.25 -3.62
N TRP A 130 -11.54 -13.69 -2.73
CA TRP A 130 -10.27 -12.99 -2.46
C TRP A 130 -9.44 -12.79 -3.72
N VAL A 131 -9.21 -13.88 -4.47
CA VAL A 131 -8.36 -13.83 -5.66
C VAL A 131 -9.03 -13.03 -6.79
N VAL A 132 -10.30 -13.28 -7.08
CA VAL A 132 -11.01 -12.62 -8.18
C VAL A 132 -11.18 -11.12 -7.91
N THR A 133 -11.58 -10.73 -6.70
CA THR A 133 -11.75 -9.31 -6.38
C THR A 133 -10.42 -8.58 -6.26
N GLY A 134 -9.38 -9.26 -5.79
CA GLY A 134 -8.02 -8.73 -5.80
C GLY A 134 -7.52 -8.47 -7.22
N ILE A 135 -7.65 -9.46 -8.12
CA ILE A 135 -7.30 -9.30 -9.55
C ILE A 135 -8.12 -8.18 -10.19
N ALA A 136 -9.42 -8.10 -9.93
CA ALA A 136 -10.28 -7.04 -10.46
C ALA A 136 -9.83 -5.65 -9.97
N GLY A 137 -9.40 -5.55 -8.71
CA GLY A 137 -8.80 -4.34 -8.16
C GLY A 137 -7.51 -3.96 -8.89
N VAL A 138 -6.57 -4.89 -9.04
CA VAL A 138 -5.31 -4.64 -9.78
C VAL A 138 -5.59 -4.29 -11.24
N ALA A 139 -6.54 -4.93 -11.88
CA ALA A 139 -6.95 -4.63 -13.26
C ALA A 139 -7.55 -3.21 -13.38
N ALA A 140 -8.37 -2.79 -12.42
CA ALA A 140 -8.87 -1.42 -12.38
C ALA A 140 -7.71 -0.40 -12.22
N SER A 141 -6.76 -0.67 -11.34
CA SER A 141 -5.54 0.12 -11.19
C SER A 141 -4.72 0.20 -12.48
N TYR A 142 -4.60 -0.93 -13.20
CA TYR A 142 -3.92 -1.01 -14.49
C TYR A 142 -4.59 -0.12 -15.54
N LEU A 143 -5.92 -0.19 -15.65
CA LEU A 143 -6.70 0.54 -16.64
C LEU A 143 -6.77 2.06 -16.38
N THR A 144 -6.57 2.48 -15.13
CA THR A 144 -6.71 3.88 -14.71
C THR A 144 -5.41 4.68 -14.71
N VAL A 145 -4.32 4.13 -15.22
CA VAL A 145 -3.13 4.93 -15.58
C VAL A 145 -3.45 5.69 -16.87
N ARG A 146 -3.94 6.93 -16.72
CA ARG A 146 -4.42 7.79 -17.82
C ARG A 146 -4.06 9.25 -17.49
N PRO A 147 -2.87 9.73 -17.91
CA PRO A 147 -2.43 11.11 -17.64
C PRO A 147 -3.44 12.16 -18.10
N GLU A 148 -4.06 11.92 -19.26
CA GLU A 148 -5.03 12.81 -19.88
C GLU A 148 -6.34 12.97 -19.10
N LEU A 149 -6.67 12.02 -18.21
CA LEU A 149 -7.87 12.05 -17.37
C LEU A 149 -7.56 12.39 -15.90
N ALA A 150 -6.31 12.46 -15.52
CA ALA A 150 -5.87 12.68 -14.14
C ALA A 150 -5.90 14.17 -13.74
N HIS A 151 -6.94 14.90 -14.13
CA HIS A 151 -7.11 16.33 -13.86
C HIS A 151 -8.28 16.60 -12.90
N GLY A 152 -8.18 17.69 -12.14
CA GLY A 152 -9.20 18.04 -11.13
C GLY A 152 -9.29 17.03 -9.98
N ALA A 153 -10.24 17.23 -9.07
CA ALA A 153 -10.37 16.42 -7.86
C ALA A 153 -10.84 15.00 -8.15
N LEU A 154 -11.85 14.83 -9.00
CA LEU A 154 -12.40 13.51 -9.37
C LEU A 154 -11.46 12.75 -10.30
N GLY A 155 -10.82 13.42 -11.26
CA GLY A 155 -9.83 12.79 -12.13
C GLY A 155 -8.67 12.24 -11.34
N ARG A 156 -8.07 13.01 -10.44
CA ARG A 156 -6.98 12.57 -9.56
C ARG A 156 -7.40 11.51 -8.52
N PHE A 157 -8.67 11.40 -8.23
CA PHE A 157 -9.18 10.33 -7.36
C PHE A 157 -9.21 8.98 -8.06
N LEU A 158 -9.56 8.95 -9.35
CA LEU A 158 -9.75 7.72 -10.12
C LEU A 158 -8.56 7.36 -11.00
N PHE A 159 -7.91 8.37 -11.59
CA PHE A 159 -6.87 8.17 -12.59
C PHE A 159 -5.49 8.56 -12.06
N LYS A 160 -4.48 7.84 -12.50
CA LYS A 160 -3.07 8.10 -12.17
C LYS A 160 -2.39 8.80 -13.33
N PRO A 161 -1.63 9.87 -13.07
CA PRO A 161 -0.87 10.57 -14.10
C PRO A 161 0.37 9.79 -14.54
N PHE A 162 0.87 8.87 -13.71
CA PHE A 162 2.06 8.07 -13.97
C PHE A 162 1.84 6.61 -13.62
N ASP A 163 2.59 5.72 -14.30
CA ASP A 163 2.68 4.31 -13.94
C ASP A 163 3.62 4.15 -12.74
N THR A 164 3.06 3.83 -11.61
CA THR A 164 3.80 3.62 -10.36
C THR A 164 3.60 2.21 -9.85
N ALA A 165 4.60 1.69 -9.14
CA ALA A 165 4.50 0.41 -8.47
C ALA A 165 3.31 0.41 -7.49
N SER A 166 2.43 -0.60 -7.59
CA SER A 166 1.24 -0.71 -6.75
C SER A 166 1.14 -2.13 -6.18
N ALA A 167 0.85 -2.21 -4.89
CA ALA A 167 0.69 -3.46 -4.16
C ALA A 167 -0.18 -3.26 -2.93
N GLY A 168 -0.93 -4.29 -2.54
CA GLY A 168 -1.76 -4.30 -1.34
C GLY A 168 -2.95 -5.24 -1.45
N ALA A 169 -3.33 -5.85 -0.34
CA ALA A 169 -4.53 -6.68 -0.23
C ALA A 169 -5.84 -5.86 -0.26
N SER A 170 -5.74 -4.54 -0.27
CA SER A 170 -6.89 -3.65 -0.08
C SER A 170 -7.96 -3.79 -1.17
N GLY A 171 -7.60 -4.06 -2.43
CA GLY A 171 -8.56 -4.37 -3.48
C GLY A 171 -9.42 -5.59 -3.13
N ALA A 172 -8.80 -6.68 -2.66
CA ALA A 172 -9.52 -7.86 -2.20
C ALA A 172 -10.38 -7.57 -0.96
N LEU A 173 -9.88 -6.76 -0.01
CA LEU A 173 -10.65 -6.34 1.18
C LEU A 173 -11.89 -5.53 0.81
N PHE A 174 -11.78 -4.59 -0.13
CA PHE A 174 -12.93 -3.88 -0.66
C PHE A 174 -13.92 -4.83 -1.35
N GLY A 175 -13.39 -5.88 -1.99
CA GLY A 175 -14.21 -6.98 -2.50
C GLY A 175 -15.01 -7.67 -1.40
N LEU A 176 -14.39 -8.00 -0.27
CA LEU A 176 -15.10 -8.58 0.89
C LEU A 176 -16.13 -7.62 1.47
N ILE A 177 -15.85 -6.31 1.52
CA ILE A 177 -16.83 -5.27 1.91
C ILE A 177 -18.02 -5.29 0.95
N GLY A 178 -17.78 -5.33 -0.37
CA GLY A 178 -18.83 -5.44 -1.38
C GLY A 178 -19.68 -6.70 -1.23
N VAL A 179 -19.05 -7.85 -0.92
CA VAL A 179 -19.74 -9.11 -0.64
C VAL A 179 -20.65 -8.96 0.57
N LEU A 180 -20.18 -8.41 1.70
CA LEU A 180 -20.97 -8.24 2.92
C LEU A 180 -22.08 -7.20 2.76
N PHE A 181 -21.84 -6.16 1.96
CA PHE A 181 -22.86 -5.18 1.63
C PHE A 181 -24.03 -5.83 0.89
N VAL A 182 -23.77 -6.55 -0.21
CA VAL A 182 -24.83 -7.23 -0.97
C VAL A 182 -25.45 -8.36 -0.17
N PHE A 183 -24.66 -9.13 0.56
CA PHE A 183 -25.16 -10.18 1.45
C PHE A 183 -26.21 -9.63 2.42
N GLY A 184 -25.92 -8.53 3.10
CA GLY A 184 -26.84 -7.93 4.06
C GLY A 184 -28.12 -7.36 3.44
N LEU A 185 -28.09 -6.98 2.15
CA LEU A 185 -29.27 -6.57 1.41
C LEU A 185 -30.08 -7.78 0.91
N LYS A 186 -29.39 -8.74 0.25
CA LYS A 186 -30.00 -9.90 -0.41
C LYS A 186 -30.68 -10.85 0.59
N TYR A 187 -30.09 -11.01 1.77
CA TYR A 187 -30.57 -11.95 2.81
C TYR A 187 -31.10 -11.25 4.05
N ARG A 188 -31.53 -9.99 3.92
CA ARG A 188 -32.00 -9.17 5.05
C ARG A 188 -33.10 -9.84 5.89
N SER A 189 -34.04 -10.56 5.25
CA SER A 189 -35.13 -11.27 5.93
C SER A 189 -34.67 -12.50 6.74
N GLU A 190 -33.53 -13.09 6.34
CA GLU A 190 -32.96 -14.29 6.97
C GLU A 190 -32.00 -13.93 8.13
N LEU A 191 -31.62 -12.63 8.26
CA LEU A 191 -30.61 -12.20 9.21
C LEU A 191 -31.19 -11.80 10.58
N PRO A 192 -30.51 -12.17 11.68
CA PRO A 192 -30.76 -11.62 13.00
C PRO A 192 -30.59 -10.08 13.02
N GLU A 193 -31.34 -9.39 13.89
CA GLU A 193 -31.34 -7.92 13.98
C GLU A 193 -29.92 -7.31 14.16
N GLY A 194 -29.07 -7.94 14.97
CA GLY A 194 -27.69 -7.51 15.17
C GLY A 194 -26.86 -7.56 13.87
N LEU A 195 -27.04 -8.57 13.04
CA LEU A 195 -26.33 -8.73 11.75
C LEU A 195 -26.94 -7.85 10.65
N LYS A 196 -28.24 -7.54 10.70
CA LYS A 196 -28.86 -6.56 9.79
C LYS A 196 -28.27 -5.16 9.94
N ARG A 197 -27.81 -4.81 11.17
CA ARG A 197 -27.16 -3.53 11.43
C ARG A 197 -25.69 -3.53 11.02
N ALA A 198 -25.03 -4.70 11.05
CA ALA A 198 -23.61 -4.83 10.69
C ALA A 198 -23.39 -4.95 9.18
N PHE A 199 -24.29 -5.62 8.47
CA PHE A 199 -24.18 -5.89 7.02
C PHE A 199 -25.19 -5.07 6.21
N GLY A 200 -25.09 -5.14 4.88
CA GLY A 200 -25.92 -4.34 4.01
C GLY A 200 -25.68 -2.84 4.19
N THR A 201 -26.72 -2.07 4.44
CA THR A 201 -26.58 -0.62 4.67
C THR A 201 -25.68 -0.26 5.85
N GLY A 202 -25.47 -1.18 6.81
CA GLY A 202 -24.52 -1.00 7.90
C GLY A 202 -23.06 -0.93 7.45
N MET A 203 -22.72 -1.42 6.25
CA MET A 203 -21.41 -1.29 5.67
C MET A 203 -21.14 0.07 5.01
N LEU A 204 -22.18 0.90 4.79
CA LEU A 204 -22.03 2.21 4.16
C LEU A 204 -21.03 3.13 4.87
N PRO A 205 -21.05 3.29 6.20
CA PRO A 205 -20.05 4.09 6.89
C PRO A 205 -18.62 3.60 6.60
N THR A 206 -18.41 2.28 6.63
CA THR A 206 -17.10 1.68 6.31
C THR A 206 -16.67 2.00 4.88
N ILE A 207 -17.57 1.86 3.90
CA ILE A 207 -17.29 2.19 2.49
C ILE A 207 -16.94 3.67 2.36
N LEU A 208 -17.79 4.56 2.90
CA LEU A 208 -17.63 6.01 2.75
C LEU A 208 -16.38 6.53 3.45
N ILE A 209 -16.08 6.06 4.68
CA ILE A 209 -14.87 6.45 5.40
C ILE A 209 -13.62 6.00 4.64
N ASN A 210 -13.58 4.77 4.14
CA ASN A 210 -12.42 4.28 3.40
C ASN A 210 -12.25 4.98 2.05
N LEU A 211 -13.33 5.31 1.33
CA LEU A 211 -13.26 6.12 0.12
C LEU A 211 -12.83 7.56 0.41
N PHE A 212 -13.27 8.13 1.54
CA PHE A 212 -12.82 9.44 1.99
C PHE A 212 -11.33 9.44 2.35
N ILE A 213 -10.85 8.44 3.09
CA ILE A 213 -9.42 8.24 3.38
C ILE A 213 -8.65 8.11 2.07
N GLY A 214 -9.16 7.35 1.10
CA GLY A 214 -8.59 7.23 -0.24
C GLY A 214 -8.56 8.57 -0.99
N TYR A 215 -9.58 9.39 -0.84
CA TYR A 215 -9.61 10.72 -1.45
C TYR A 215 -8.57 11.68 -0.83
N VAL A 216 -8.42 11.65 0.48
CA VAL A 216 -7.40 12.46 1.19
C VAL A 216 -5.99 11.94 0.88
N GLY A 217 -5.80 10.61 0.90
CA GLY A 217 -4.53 9.94 0.60
C GLY A 217 -4.30 9.66 -0.90
N ARG A 218 -4.92 10.43 -1.81
CA ARG A 218 -4.69 10.29 -3.25
C ARG A 218 -3.22 10.53 -3.59
N GLY A 219 -2.66 9.64 -4.39
CA GLY A 219 -1.22 9.59 -4.66
C GLY A 219 -0.52 8.43 -3.94
N PHE A 220 -1.00 8.07 -2.74
CA PHE A 220 -0.53 6.88 -2.00
C PHE A 220 -1.53 5.72 -2.02
N ILE A 221 -2.83 6.03 -2.07
CA ILE A 221 -3.91 5.04 -2.02
C ILE A 221 -4.45 4.81 -3.43
N ASP A 222 -4.49 3.55 -3.84
CA ASP A 222 -5.00 3.11 -5.14
C ASP A 222 -6.53 3.01 -5.12
N ASN A 223 -7.21 4.16 -5.28
CA ASN A 223 -8.67 4.23 -5.23
C ASN A 223 -9.34 3.43 -6.35
N ALA A 224 -8.70 3.33 -7.50
CA ALA A 224 -9.21 2.51 -8.60
C ALA A 224 -9.20 1.03 -8.23
N ALA A 225 -8.14 0.55 -7.57
CA ALA A 225 -8.08 -0.81 -7.07
C ALA A 225 -9.17 -1.08 -6.01
N HIS A 226 -9.43 -0.11 -5.12
CA HIS A 226 -10.51 -0.22 -4.13
C HIS A 226 -11.89 -0.33 -4.79
N LEU A 227 -12.18 0.54 -5.74
CA LEU A 227 -13.47 0.51 -6.45
C LEU A 227 -13.63 -0.74 -7.31
N GLY A 228 -12.57 -1.17 -8.01
CA GLY A 228 -12.58 -2.41 -8.79
C GLY A 228 -12.88 -3.64 -7.92
N GLY A 229 -12.25 -3.71 -6.75
CA GLY A 229 -12.51 -4.74 -5.75
C GLY A 229 -13.95 -4.68 -5.23
N LEU A 230 -14.41 -3.50 -4.80
CA LEU A 230 -15.77 -3.29 -4.27
C LEU A 230 -16.85 -3.74 -5.26
N VAL A 231 -16.78 -3.25 -6.51
CA VAL A 231 -17.76 -3.54 -7.55
C VAL A 231 -17.76 -5.02 -7.93
N SER A 232 -16.59 -5.64 -8.07
CA SER A 232 -16.48 -7.06 -8.37
C SER A 232 -16.99 -7.94 -7.22
N GLY A 233 -16.74 -7.56 -5.97
CA GLY A 233 -17.29 -8.24 -4.80
C GLY A 233 -18.80 -8.14 -4.72
N MET A 234 -19.37 -6.96 -5.00
CA MET A 234 -20.82 -6.79 -5.11
C MET A 234 -21.41 -7.67 -6.22
N ALA A 235 -20.81 -7.68 -7.40
CA ALA A 235 -21.24 -8.51 -8.53
C ALA A 235 -21.22 -10.02 -8.20
N LEU A 236 -20.15 -10.49 -7.56
CA LEU A 236 -20.06 -11.89 -7.12
C LEU A 236 -21.16 -12.24 -6.12
N ALA A 237 -21.44 -11.40 -5.14
CA ALA A 237 -22.44 -11.67 -4.12
C ALA A 237 -23.89 -11.63 -4.67
N LEU A 238 -24.14 -10.90 -5.75
CA LEU A 238 -25.42 -10.92 -6.45
C LEU A 238 -25.72 -12.32 -7.04
N VAL A 239 -24.72 -12.97 -7.63
CA VAL A 239 -24.88 -14.24 -8.36
C VAL A 239 -24.54 -15.47 -7.51
N VAL A 240 -23.72 -15.31 -6.45
CA VAL A 240 -23.28 -16.41 -5.60
C VAL A 240 -24.06 -16.43 -4.29
N ASP A 241 -24.75 -17.53 -4.02
CA ASP A 241 -25.45 -17.70 -2.75
C ASP A 241 -24.50 -18.06 -1.62
N TYR A 242 -24.84 -17.61 -0.40
CA TYR A 242 -24.12 -18.02 0.79
C TYR A 242 -24.38 -19.51 1.13
N LYS A 243 -23.52 -20.10 1.97
CA LYS A 243 -23.63 -21.51 2.35
C LYS A 243 -24.66 -21.67 3.47
N ARG A 244 -25.92 -21.99 3.10
CA ARG A 244 -26.98 -22.27 4.08
C ARG A 244 -26.62 -23.44 4.99
N PRO A 245 -27.04 -23.45 6.26
CA PRO A 245 -26.90 -24.60 7.14
C PRO A 245 -27.60 -25.83 6.55
N GLY A 246 -26.89 -26.99 6.51
CA GLY A 246 -27.46 -28.24 6.00
C GLY A 246 -27.41 -28.42 4.46
N GLY A 247 -27.08 -27.39 3.70
CA GLY A 247 -26.98 -27.49 2.24
C GLY A 247 -25.73 -28.27 1.77
N ARG A 248 -25.94 -29.44 1.21
CA ARG A 248 -24.95 -30.19 0.42
C ARG A 248 -25.48 -30.24 -1.00
N GLY A 249 -24.79 -29.62 -1.93
CA GLY A 249 -25.19 -29.61 -3.35
C GLY A 249 -24.05 -30.02 -4.26
N PRO A 250 -24.36 -30.54 -5.47
CA PRO A 250 -23.35 -30.91 -6.48
C PRO A 250 -22.44 -29.75 -6.90
N ILE A 251 -22.92 -28.51 -6.71
CA ILE A 251 -22.16 -27.27 -6.93
C ILE A 251 -20.91 -27.14 -6.01
N ALA A 252 -20.86 -27.90 -4.91
CA ALA A 252 -19.68 -27.86 -4.02
C ALA A 252 -18.40 -28.30 -4.73
N ILE A 253 -18.48 -29.27 -5.64
CA ILE A 253 -17.32 -29.74 -6.44
C ILE A 253 -16.79 -28.61 -7.31
N VAL A 254 -17.67 -27.85 -7.96
CA VAL A 254 -17.28 -26.69 -8.81
C VAL A 254 -16.54 -25.66 -7.98
N TRP A 255 -17.03 -25.34 -6.78
CA TRP A 255 -16.36 -24.36 -5.92
C TRP A 255 -14.99 -24.83 -5.41
N HIS A 256 -14.84 -26.12 -5.12
CA HIS A 256 -13.51 -26.68 -4.79
C HIS A 256 -12.58 -26.66 -5.99
N ALA A 257 -13.07 -26.98 -7.20
CA ALA A 257 -12.26 -26.88 -8.41
C ALA A 257 -11.80 -25.44 -8.67
N LEU A 258 -12.70 -24.44 -8.51
CA LEU A 258 -12.36 -23.00 -8.61
C LEU A 258 -11.38 -22.58 -7.51
N GLN A 259 -11.53 -23.07 -6.29
CA GLN A 259 -10.58 -22.85 -5.19
C GLN A 259 -9.19 -23.34 -5.56
N PHE A 260 -9.07 -24.60 -6.02
CA PHE A 260 -7.81 -25.17 -6.46
C PHE A 260 -7.20 -24.40 -7.63
N ALA A 261 -8.01 -24.02 -8.62
CA ALA A 261 -7.55 -23.20 -9.74
C ALA A 261 -7.04 -21.83 -9.28
N SER A 262 -7.73 -21.17 -8.33
CA SER A 262 -7.30 -19.89 -7.75
C SER A 262 -5.97 -20.03 -6.99
N LEU A 263 -5.83 -21.07 -6.17
CA LEU A 263 -4.59 -21.34 -5.44
C LEU A 263 -3.44 -21.71 -6.39
N ALA A 264 -3.71 -22.50 -7.42
CA ALA A 264 -2.73 -22.84 -8.46
C ALA A 264 -2.29 -21.60 -9.24
N LEU A 265 -3.22 -20.69 -9.58
CA LEU A 265 -2.91 -19.42 -10.21
C LEU A 265 -1.96 -18.57 -9.34
N VAL A 266 -2.24 -18.47 -8.04
CA VAL A 266 -1.36 -17.76 -7.10
C VAL A 266 0.02 -18.43 -7.03
N ALA A 267 0.08 -19.76 -6.90
CA ALA A 267 1.33 -20.51 -6.82
C ALA A 267 2.17 -20.32 -8.10
N VAL A 268 1.57 -20.48 -9.28
CA VAL A 268 2.25 -20.26 -10.57
C VAL A 268 2.74 -18.81 -10.69
N SER A 269 1.95 -17.84 -10.25
CA SER A 269 2.35 -16.42 -10.27
C SER A 269 3.61 -16.19 -9.43
N PHE A 270 3.70 -16.74 -8.23
CA PHE A 270 4.90 -16.61 -7.39
C PHE A 270 6.08 -17.45 -7.93
N LEU A 271 5.85 -18.58 -8.57
CA LEU A 271 6.92 -19.32 -9.27
C LEU A 271 7.53 -18.48 -10.40
N LEU A 272 6.70 -17.73 -11.13
CA LEU A 272 7.18 -16.81 -12.16
C LEU A 272 7.94 -15.63 -11.57
N VAL A 273 7.52 -15.10 -10.40
CA VAL A 273 8.31 -14.11 -9.65
C VAL A 273 9.70 -14.68 -9.32
N VAL A 274 9.78 -15.90 -8.78
CA VAL A 274 11.07 -16.52 -8.44
C VAL A 274 11.97 -16.68 -9.66
N ARG A 275 11.41 -17.00 -10.84
CA ARG A 275 12.17 -17.11 -12.11
C ARG A 275 12.73 -15.78 -12.61
N HIS A 276 12.10 -14.66 -12.25
CA HIS A 276 12.48 -13.30 -12.67
C HIS A 276 13.01 -12.47 -11.51
N PHE A 277 13.41 -13.14 -10.41
CA PHE A 277 13.85 -12.45 -9.20
C PHE A 277 15.26 -11.88 -9.37
N ASP A 278 15.38 -10.58 -9.30
CA ASP A 278 16.61 -9.81 -9.50
C ASP A 278 17.06 -9.00 -8.29
N ALA A 279 16.44 -9.23 -7.12
CA ALA A 279 16.75 -8.52 -5.89
C ALA A 279 17.71 -9.32 -4.98
N PRO A 280 18.37 -8.64 -4.01
CA PRO A 280 19.16 -9.34 -3.01
C PRO A 280 18.31 -10.37 -2.24
N PRO A 281 18.86 -11.58 -1.97
CA PRO A 281 18.13 -12.57 -1.23
C PRO A 281 17.89 -12.12 0.22
N PRO A 282 16.83 -12.59 0.88
CA PRO A 282 16.55 -12.29 2.29
C PRO A 282 17.73 -12.72 3.18
N ARG A 283 18.22 -11.80 4.02
CA ARG A 283 19.35 -12.06 4.94
C ARG A 283 18.99 -11.73 6.38
N LEU A 284 19.13 -12.69 7.27
CA LEU A 284 18.88 -12.49 8.71
C LEU A 284 19.89 -11.50 9.34
N SER A 285 21.10 -11.35 8.76
CA SER A 285 22.08 -10.34 9.20
C SER A 285 21.50 -8.90 9.12
N ASN A 286 20.55 -8.66 8.21
CA ASN A 286 19.90 -7.35 8.07
C ASN A 286 18.89 -7.07 9.19
N LEU A 287 18.50 -8.08 9.98
CA LEU A 287 17.44 -7.94 11.00
C LEU A 287 17.82 -6.95 12.10
N SER A 288 19.05 -7.05 12.63
CA SER A 288 19.50 -6.17 13.71
C SER A 288 19.62 -4.70 13.29
N GLU A 289 20.07 -4.44 12.07
CA GLU A 289 20.17 -3.09 11.53
C GLU A 289 18.78 -2.51 11.27
N ARG A 290 17.88 -3.30 10.72
CA ARG A 290 16.53 -2.85 10.43
C ARG A 290 15.66 -2.64 11.66
N ILE A 291 15.82 -3.45 12.71
CA ILE A 291 15.15 -3.19 13.99
C ILE A 291 15.54 -1.84 14.56
N LYS A 292 16.81 -1.44 14.41
CA LYS A 292 17.28 -0.11 14.86
C LYS A 292 16.66 1.05 14.08
N THR A 293 16.17 0.81 12.87
CA THR A 293 15.54 1.82 12.01
C THR A 293 14.01 1.83 12.11
N VAL A 294 13.40 0.84 12.77
CA VAL A 294 11.94 0.82 13.00
C VAL A 294 11.53 2.04 13.82
N GLY A 295 10.59 2.80 13.32
CA GLY A 295 10.07 4.02 13.95
C GLY A 295 10.93 5.28 13.71
N ARG A 296 12.06 5.19 12.99
CA ARG A 296 12.81 6.35 12.52
C ARG A 296 12.40 6.69 11.09
N SER A 297 11.93 7.91 10.89
CA SER A 297 11.67 8.39 9.51
C SER A 297 13.01 8.42 8.74
N PRO A 298 13.10 7.81 7.54
CA PRO A 298 14.31 7.91 6.72
C PRO A 298 14.48 9.29 6.08
N VAL A 299 13.48 10.15 6.19
CA VAL A 299 13.45 11.48 5.56
C VAL A 299 14.57 12.38 6.09
N ALA A 300 14.70 12.52 7.42
CA ALA A 300 15.70 13.39 8.00
C ALA A 300 17.15 12.97 7.67
N PRO A 301 17.53 11.68 7.83
CA PRO A 301 18.86 11.21 7.39
C PRO A 301 19.08 11.37 5.89
N PHE A 302 18.04 11.14 5.05
CA PHE A 302 18.12 11.34 3.62
C PHE A 302 18.41 12.80 3.27
N VAL A 303 17.60 13.74 3.77
CA VAL A 303 17.74 15.18 3.51
C VAL A 303 19.11 15.68 3.99
N GLU A 304 19.55 15.27 5.17
CA GLU A 304 20.86 15.65 5.71
C GLU A 304 22.00 15.16 4.82
N SER A 305 21.89 13.94 4.33
CA SER A 305 22.90 13.32 3.46
C SER A 305 22.98 14.00 2.10
N ILE A 306 21.82 14.25 1.48
CA ILE A 306 21.74 14.98 0.20
C ILE A 306 22.32 16.39 0.34
N ASN A 307 21.95 17.12 1.38
CA ASN A 307 22.49 18.46 1.62
C ASN A 307 24.01 18.44 1.85
N THR A 308 24.54 17.42 2.56
CA THR A 308 25.98 17.24 2.75
C THR A 308 26.67 17.02 1.39
N GLY A 309 26.11 16.16 0.52
CA GLY A 309 26.64 15.92 -0.81
C GLY A 309 26.60 17.15 -1.72
N ARG A 310 25.50 17.89 -1.72
CA ARG A 310 25.35 19.16 -2.45
C ARG A 310 26.42 20.19 -2.05
N ASN A 311 26.56 20.40 -0.73
CA ASN A 311 27.53 21.36 -0.20
C ASN A 311 28.97 20.97 -0.56
N ALA A 312 29.31 19.70 -0.48
CA ALA A 312 30.65 19.22 -0.86
C ALA A 312 30.96 19.45 -2.35
N LEU A 313 29.98 19.28 -3.26
CA LEU A 313 30.15 19.61 -4.67
C LEU A 313 30.32 21.11 -4.90
N VAL A 314 29.53 21.95 -4.20
CA VAL A 314 29.67 23.42 -4.29
C VAL A 314 31.07 23.85 -3.84
N TRP A 315 31.55 23.36 -2.70
CA TRP A 315 32.89 23.68 -2.22
C TRP A 315 33.99 23.17 -3.15
N PHE A 316 33.84 21.97 -3.70
CA PHE A 316 34.79 21.46 -4.70
C PHE A 316 34.86 22.34 -5.96
N ILE A 317 33.72 22.82 -6.47
CA ILE A 317 33.68 23.75 -7.61
C ILE A 317 34.36 25.07 -7.27
N GLN A 318 34.33 25.48 -5.99
CA GLN A 318 35.01 26.68 -5.47
C GLN A 318 36.49 26.44 -5.16
N GLY A 319 37.00 25.21 -5.24
CA GLY A 319 38.40 24.85 -5.09
C GLY A 319 38.76 24.13 -3.77
N GLU A 320 37.76 23.76 -2.97
CA GLU A 320 37.95 23.06 -1.68
C GLU A 320 37.51 21.59 -1.85
N ASP A 321 38.39 20.61 -1.61
CA ASP A 321 38.12 19.19 -1.84
C ASP A 321 38.02 18.31 -0.59
N ASP A 322 38.32 18.85 0.61
CA ASP A 322 38.35 18.11 1.88
C ASP A 322 37.01 17.46 2.25
N ALA A 323 35.88 18.06 1.81
CA ALA A 323 34.55 17.60 2.13
C ALA A 323 34.07 16.42 1.24
N LEU A 324 34.73 16.11 0.13
CA LEU A 324 34.25 15.13 -0.85
C LEU A 324 34.20 13.71 -0.30
N ALA A 325 35.25 13.25 0.37
CA ALA A 325 35.32 11.88 0.87
C ALA A 325 34.29 11.62 1.99
N PRO A 326 34.14 12.47 3.02
CA PRO A 326 33.10 12.31 4.03
C PRO A 326 31.68 12.39 3.46
N ALA A 327 31.45 13.28 2.49
CA ALA A 327 30.14 13.42 1.85
C ALA A 327 29.77 12.18 1.02
N LEU A 328 30.71 11.63 0.27
CA LEU A 328 30.51 10.42 -0.51
C LEU A 328 30.16 9.24 0.40
N GLU A 329 30.89 9.03 1.48
CA GLU A 329 30.61 8.00 2.48
C GLU A 329 29.21 8.16 3.09
N LYS A 330 28.81 9.40 3.42
CA LYS A 330 27.51 9.69 4.00
C LYS A 330 26.38 9.44 3.00
N VAL A 331 26.53 9.87 1.74
CA VAL A 331 25.54 9.62 0.67
C VAL A 331 25.42 8.12 0.37
N GLU A 332 26.52 7.39 0.39
CA GLU A 332 26.54 5.94 0.19
C GLU A 332 25.78 5.15 1.29
N LYS A 333 25.82 5.64 2.54
CA LYS A 333 25.13 5.06 3.69
C LYS A 333 23.70 5.56 3.87
N THR A 334 23.21 6.41 2.95
CA THR A 334 21.87 7.00 3.03
C THR A 334 20.79 5.93 2.88
N PRO A 335 19.80 5.87 3.77
CA PRO A 335 18.69 4.93 3.64
C PRO A 335 17.85 5.22 2.41
N THR A 336 17.21 4.19 1.87
CA THR A 336 16.23 4.31 0.78
C THR A 336 15.00 5.11 1.25
N LEU A 337 14.46 5.94 0.35
CA LEU A 337 13.31 6.79 0.65
C LEU A 337 12.13 6.56 -0.32
N SER A 338 12.37 6.73 -1.61
CA SER A 338 11.46 6.41 -2.72
C SER A 338 12.28 6.15 -3.97
N ASP A 339 11.70 5.54 -4.99
CA ASP A 339 12.44 5.20 -6.23
C ASP A 339 13.09 6.42 -6.86
N GLN A 340 12.34 7.54 -6.97
CA GLN A 340 12.86 8.79 -7.54
C GLN A 340 13.91 9.45 -6.64
N ALA A 341 13.69 9.43 -5.31
CA ALA A 341 14.66 9.93 -4.34
C ALA A 341 15.96 9.13 -4.40
N ASP A 342 15.87 7.82 -4.51
CA ASP A 342 17.02 6.91 -4.57
C ASP A 342 17.79 7.07 -5.90
N GLU A 343 17.08 7.28 -7.04
CA GLU A 343 17.71 7.62 -8.32
C GLU A 343 18.49 8.95 -8.22
N LEU A 344 17.90 9.97 -7.60
CA LEU A 344 18.55 11.25 -7.38
C LEU A 344 19.76 11.14 -6.44
N ARG A 345 19.67 10.34 -5.37
CA ARG A 345 20.79 10.03 -4.48
C ARG A 345 21.93 9.35 -5.24
N ASP A 346 21.64 8.36 -6.07
CA ASP A 346 22.64 7.59 -6.80
C ASP A 346 23.29 8.44 -7.90
N ALA A 347 22.54 9.35 -8.52
CA ALA A 347 23.10 10.36 -9.42
C ALA A 347 24.04 11.34 -8.70
N LEU A 348 23.66 11.81 -7.48
CA LEU A 348 24.53 12.65 -6.65
C LEU A 348 25.83 11.91 -6.24
N LYS A 349 25.71 10.61 -5.88
CA LYS A 349 26.87 9.76 -5.59
C LYS A 349 27.83 9.69 -6.79
N SER A 350 27.28 9.55 -8.01
CA SER A 350 28.08 9.56 -9.23
C SER A 350 28.84 10.89 -9.45
N LEU A 351 28.18 12.02 -9.20
CA LEU A 351 28.80 13.35 -9.28
C LEU A 351 29.93 13.51 -8.25
N LEU A 352 29.69 13.09 -6.98
CA LEU A 352 30.71 13.13 -5.93
C LEU A 352 31.91 12.22 -6.25
N THR A 353 31.68 11.04 -6.81
CA THR A 353 32.75 10.13 -7.25
C THR A 353 33.60 10.79 -8.33
N ARG A 354 32.97 11.40 -9.33
CA ARG A 354 33.70 12.15 -10.39
C ARG A 354 34.47 13.33 -9.83
N ALA A 355 33.90 14.08 -8.87
CA ALA A 355 34.60 15.18 -8.19
C ALA A 355 35.86 14.69 -7.47
N ARG A 356 35.73 13.61 -6.70
CA ARG A 356 36.84 12.96 -6.00
C ARG A 356 37.93 12.51 -6.98
N ASP A 357 37.55 11.87 -8.07
CA ASP A 357 38.51 11.38 -9.08
C ASP A 357 39.26 12.55 -9.73
N ILE A 358 38.58 13.68 -9.99
CA ILE A 358 39.24 14.92 -10.49
C ILE A 358 40.18 15.51 -9.41
N ALA A 359 39.79 15.47 -8.14
CA ALA A 359 40.62 15.97 -7.03
C ALA A 359 41.91 15.16 -6.88
N GLN A 360 41.80 13.82 -6.95
CA GLN A 360 42.89 12.89 -6.70
C GLN A 360 43.86 12.71 -7.90
N ASP A 361 43.43 13.04 -9.14
CA ASP A 361 44.25 12.87 -10.32
C ASP A 361 45.32 13.99 -10.44
N LYS A 362 46.49 13.70 -9.89
CA LYS A 362 47.68 14.59 -9.94
C LYS A 362 48.29 14.72 -11.32
N THR A 363 47.86 13.92 -12.30
CA THR A 363 48.43 13.95 -13.67
C THR A 363 47.72 14.98 -14.56
N LEU A 364 46.57 15.50 -14.16
CA LEU A 364 45.76 16.43 -14.92
C LEU A 364 46.45 17.80 -15.02
N LYS A 365 46.64 18.25 -16.27
CA LYS A 365 47.07 19.62 -16.56
C LYS A 365 45.98 20.62 -16.13
N ALA A 366 46.38 21.82 -15.66
CA ALA A 366 45.45 22.83 -15.13
C ALA A 366 44.27 23.13 -16.07
N GLY A 367 44.51 23.26 -17.38
CA GLY A 367 43.44 23.53 -18.36
C GLY A 367 42.50 22.35 -18.60
N GLU A 368 42.94 21.12 -18.39
CA GLU A 368 42.07 19.93 -18.47
C GLU A 368 41.24 19.78 -17.20
N ARG A 369 41.86 20.00 -16.03
CA ARG A 369 41.16 20.03 -14.75
C ARG A 369 40.03 21.06 -14.77
N ALA A 370 40.29 22.28 -15.23
CA ALA A 370 39.27 23.33 -15.33
C ALA A 370 38.10 22.93 -16.26
N ARG A 371 38.37 22.26 -17.39
CA ARG A 371 37.31 21.76 -18.27
C ARG A 371 36.48 20.66 -17.63
N ARG A 372 37.08 19.74 -16.87
CA ARG A 372 36.35 18.65 -16.16
C ARG A 372 35.51 19.22 -15.05
N VAL A 373 36.02 20.18 -14.27
CA VAL A 373 35.25 20.86 -13.21
C VAL A 373 34.07 21.62 -13.81
N LYS A 374 34.26 22.32 -14.92
CA LYS A 374 33.16 23.03 -15.60
C LYS A 374 32.03 22.08 -16.05
N ARG A 375 32.38 20.94 -16.65
CA ARG A 375 31.37 19.92 -17.03
C ARG A 375 30.67 19.35 -15.81
N LEU A 376 31.38 19.11 -14.71
CA LEU A 376 30.79 18.64 -13.48
C LEU A 376 29.80 19.67 -12.90
N ASP A 377 30.09 20.95 -12.96
CA ASP A 377 29.23 22.06 -12.55
C ASP A 377 27.94 22.11 -13.41
N GLU A 378 28.05 21.91 -14.71
CA GLU A 378 26.88 21.84 -15.60
C GLU A 378 25.98 20.63 -15.28
N ASP A 379 26.59 19.46 -15.07
CA ASP A 379 25.85 18.23 -14.69
C ASP A 379 25.23 18.38 -13.30
N PHE A 380 25.92 19.02 -12.35
CA PHE A 380 25.40 19.28 -11.02
C PHE A 380 24.21 20.24 -11.04
N LYS A 381 24.24 21.29 -11.85
CA LYS A 381 23.09 22.21 -12.03
C LYS A 381 21.87 21.48 -12.57
N THR A 382 22.06 20.61 -13.57
CA THR A 382 20.98 19.78 -14.11
C THR A 382 20.40 18.82 -13.06
N TRP A 383 21.27 18.21 -12.26
CA TRP A 383 20.85 17.37 -11.15
C TRP A 383 20.08 18.18 -10.09
N ASP A 384 20.54 19.35 -9.73
CA ASP A 384 19.94 20.23 -8.72
C ASP A 384 18.54 20.71 -9.15
N GLU A 385 18.35 21.03 -10.43
CA GLU A 385 17.04 21.33 -11.00
C GLU A 385 16.08 20.12 -10.89
N ARG A 386 16.52 18.92 -11.24
CA ARG A 386 15.72 17.68 -11.10
C ARG A 386 15.37 17.42 -9.64
N PHE A 387 16.31 17.63 -8.72
CA PHE A 387 16.07 17.47 -7.29
C PHE A 387 15.02 18.47 -6.77
N ASN A 388 15.11 19.73 -7.18
CA ASN A 388 14.15 20.76 -6.79
C ASN A 388 12.74 20.46 -7.32
N ILE A 389 12.61 20.01 -8.58
CA ILE A 389 11.33 19.56 -9.17
C ILE A 389 10.74 18.38 -8.35
N TRP A 390 11.58 17.42 -7.99
CA TRP A 390 11.14 16.29 -7.16
C TRP A 390 10.68 16.74 -5.77
N VAL A 391 11.40 17.67 -5.12
CA VAL A 391 10.99 18.20 -3.80
C VAL A 391 9.66 18.92 -3.87
N GLU A 392 9.40 19.69 -4.95
CA GLU A 392 8.11 20.35 -5.17
C GLU A 392 6.97 19.36 -5.45
N ALA A 393 7.26 18.28 -6.17
CA ALA A 393 6.26 17.29 -6.59
C ALA A 393 5.94 16.26 -5.50
N GLU A 394 6.94 15.72 -4.83
CA GLU A 394 6.81 14.60 -3.88
C GLU A 394 7.36 14.93 -2.50
N GLY A 395 8.32 15.84 -2.40
CA GLY A 395 8.98 16.15 -1.12
C GLY A 395 8.03 16.71 -0.07
N ALA A 396 7.03 17.50 -0.48
CA ALA A 396 6.01 18.06 0.41
C ALA A 396 5.22 16.94 1.12
N ASP A 397 4.90 15.86 0.41
CA ASP A 397 4.18 14.71 0.95
C ASP A 397 5.04 13.89 1.92
N LEU A 398 6.37 13.96 1.74
CA LEU A 398 7.36 13.37 2.64
C LEU A 398 7.71 14.29 3.83
N GLY A 399 7.11 15.47 3.92
CA GLY A 399 7.41 16.47 4.95
C GLY A 399 8.74 17.22 4.72
N ILE A 400 9.31 17.15 3.52
CA ILE A 400 10.52 17.90 3.14
C ILE A 400 10.11 19.33 2.78
N LYS A 401 10.70 20.31 3.47
CA LYS A 401 10.48 21.74 3.17
C LYS A 401 11.74 22.33 2.57
N MET A 402 11.59 23.01 1.43
CA MET A 402 12.67 23.82 0.89
C MET A 402 12.87 25.04 1.80
N HIS A 403 14.05 25.16 2.39
CA HIS A 403 14.49 26.42 3.00
C HIS A 403 15.16 27.22 1.89
N LYS A 404 14.71 28.45 1.65
CA LYS A 404 15.49 29.40 0.85
C LYS A 404 16.83 29.58 1.54
N PRO A 405 17.97 29.55 0.82
CA PRO A 405 19.27 29.79 1.45
C PRO A 405 19.21 31.15 2.13
N GLU A 406 19.51 31.16 3.44
CA GLU A 406 19.72 32.43 4.15
C GLU A 406 20.93 33.12 3.52
N PRO A 407 20.85 34.41 3.22
CA PRO A 407 22.01 35.16 2.77
C PRO A 407 23.11 35.04 3.82
N PRO A 408 24.38 34.96 3.42
CA PRO A 408 25.49 34.84 4.35
C PRO A 408 25.41 35.94 5.39
N SER A 409 25.31 35.54 6.67
CA SER A 409 25.34 36.43 7.80
C SER A 409 26.78 36.95 7.93
N GLY A 410 27.03 38.10 7.36
CA GLY A 410 28.34 38.67 7.50
C GLY A 410 28.54 39.95 6.74
N GLU A 411 28.14 41.03 7.32
CA GLU A 411 28.94 42.24 7.41
C GLU A 411 28.28 43.15 8.48
N LYS A 412 28.77 43.06 9.71
CA LYS A 412 28.68 44.20 10.63
C LYS A 412 29.46 45.32 9.98
N LYS A 413 28.75 46.34 9.47
CA LYS A 413 29.35 47.65 9.26
C LYS A 413 29.50 48.31 10.61
N ASP A 414 30.75 48.47 11.07
CA ASP A 414 31.12 49.47 12.06
C ASP A 414 30.89 50.88 11.52
#